data_ca4dbce7554b793499ac84234deefdd4
#
_entry.id   ca4dbce7554b793499ac84234deefdd4
#
_cell.length_a   1.000
_cell.length_b   1.000
_cell.length_c   1.000
_cell.angle_alpha   90.00
_cell.angle_beta   90.00
_cell.angle_gamma   90.00
#
_symmetry.space_group_name_H-M   'P 1'
#
loop_
_entity.id
_entity.type
_entity.pdbx_description
1 polymer ?
#
loop_
_entity_poly.entity_id
_entity_poly.type
_entity_poly.pdbx_seq_one_letter_code
_entity_poly.pdbx_strand_id
1 'polypeptide(L)'
;FVGMIAGGMRIAGQLGGNEKVQLLSGLFIATLPNAVIQASNTESSNIVAFWILAMASLFLDWLKARDRENICKLGCCIGFAILSKGSAYVTAFPFVLAIAFFCLRSPRKLLLQGIAAAAIIIALNAPHLARTYQAYGSIVGGTERNILYHPTPGTLAVNIVYNFLLHEPWLLKGPLLGFWQGLPAALGVDVNDKTIFPWRGLEEYEAQFQVVDTVTQNIIQAILLLAMPVSIILRKFKTPWTYSSLVGATFLLYWIFLTWHPWAGRIHTSMFVLAAPLAGLYINSWPKKWLQKTFVIILLASTFLVFQGGLRRLSIFDSNERNFLYNTRNYLYFNNYKHFDQDYINAVNFLASQHPKSIGLEIYDDSFEYPLWAFMADSVREMPRILHITSQKDRDTLKPEFILALPQGTPELPLAKPHILERKNGEYVKVFPVTEDAASSDKNQQ
;
A
#
# COMPACT_ATOMS: atom_id res chain seq x y z
N PHE A 1 9.68 -0.51 -9.23
CA PHE A 1 8.98 0.34 -10.21
C PHE A 1 9.37 0.00 -11.64
N VAL A 2 10.67 0.04 -12.00
CA VAL A 2 11.16 -0.30 -13.35
C VAL A 2 10.72 -1.70 -13.78
N GLY A 3 10.75 -2.67 -12.86
CA GLY A 3 10.28 -4.04 -13.13
C GLY A 3 8.78 -4.11 -13.51
N MET A 4 7.95 -3.22 -12.95
CA MET A 4 6.53 -3.14 -13.36
C MET A 4 6.39 -2.63 -14.80
N ILE A 5 7.15 -1.61 -15.19
CA ILE A 5 7.17 -1.07 -16.57
C ILE A 5 7.55 -2.17 -17.55
N ALA A 6 8.68 -2.85 -17.29
CA ALA A 6 9.15 -3.95 -18.13
C ALA A 6 8.14 -5.13 -18.18
N GLY A 7 7.53 -5.46 -17.04
CA GLY A 7 6.50 -6.50 -16.94
C GLY A 7 5.25 -6.18 -17.78
N GLY A 8 4.76 -4.95 -17.70
CA GLY A 8 3.63 -4.50 -18.51
C GLY A 8 3.91 -4.52 -20.01
N MET A 9 5.11 -4.08 -20.42
CA MET A 9 5.57 -4.16 -21.81
C MET A 9 5.65 -5.61 -22.29
N ARG A 10 6.21 -6.51 -21.48
CA ARG A 10 6.31 -7.94 -21.78
C ARG A 10 4.92 -8.57 -21.98
N ILE A 11 3.97 -8.34 -21.05
CA ILE A 11 2.61 -8.86 -21.17
C ILE A 11 1.94 -8.32 -22.43
N ALA A 12 2.11 -7.05 -22.76
CA ALA A 12 1.58 -6.47 -23.98
C ALA A 12 2.10 -7.21 -25.23
N GLY A 13 3.39 -7.56 -25.27
CA GLY A 13 3.98 -8.39 -26.32
C GLY A 13 3.42 -9.82 -26.34
N GLN A 14 3.25 -10.46 -25.16
CA GLN A 14 2.66 -11.80 -25.03
C GLN A 14 1.21 -11.87 -25.53
N LEU A 15 0.47 -10.75 -25.43
CA LEU A 15 -0.89 -10.59 -25.95
C LEU A 15 -0.93 -10.22 -27.46
N GLY A 16 0.20 -10.21 -28.14
CA GLY A 16 0.30 -9.91 -29.57
C GLY A 16 0.48 -8.42 -29.92
N GLY A 17 0.75 -7.58 -28.92
CA GLY A 17 1.02 -6.16 -29.12
C GLY A 17 2.39 -5.94 -29.77
N ASN A 18 2.45 -5.05 -30.77
CA ASN A 18 3.71 -4.61 -31.37
C ASN A 18 4.49 -3.68 -30.42
N GLU A 19 5.67 -3.23 -30.82
CA GLU A 19 6.55 -2.36 -30.01
C GLU A 19 5.83 -1.10 -29.52
N LYS A 20 4.99 -0.50 -30.35
CA LYS A 20 4.21 0.68 -29.96
C LYS A 20 3.24 0.36 -28.83
N VAL A 21 2.56 -0.79 -28.88
CA VAL A 21 1.65 -1.23 -27.81
C VAL A 21 2.43 -1.48 -26.53
N GLN A 22 3.60 -2.12 -26.63
CA GLN A 22 4.48 -2.35 -25.49
C GLN A 22 4.90 -1.02 -24.85
N LEU A 23 5.35 -0.05 -25.66
CA LEU A 23 5.72 1.28 -25.18
C LEU A 23 4.54 2.02 -24.53
N LEU A 24 3.34 1.97 -25.12
CA LEU A 24 2.14 2.58 -24.54
C LEU A 24 1.77 1.93 -23.19
N SER A 25 1.93 0.61 -23.06
CA SER A 25 1.71 -0.11 -21.81
C SER A 25 2.73 0.27 -20.74
N GLY A 26 4.00 0.36 -21.13
CA GLY A 26 5.07 0.83 -20.25
C GLY A 26 4.86 2.28 -19.81
N LEU A 27 4.46 3.15 -20.72
CA LEU A 27 4.17 4.55 -20.44
C LEU A 27 2.98 4.70 -19.48
N PHE A 28 1.91 3.93 -19.67
CA PHE A 28 0.78 3.92 -18.74
C PHE A 28 1.24 3.65 -17.31
N ILE A 29 2.12 2.67 -17.09
CA ILE A 29 2.67 2.36 -15.77
C ILE A 29 3.64 3.44 -15.29
N ALA A 30 4.54 3.92 -16.17
CA ALA A 30 5.54 4.92 -15.83
C ALA A 30 4.93 6.25 -15.41
N THR A 31 3.73 6.55 -15.90
CA THR A 31 2.98 7.77 -15.60
C THR A 31 1.87 7.59 -14.57
N LEU A 32 1.76 6.41 -13.96
CA LEU A 32 0.77 6.13 -12.92
C LEU A 32 1.13 6.91 -11.65
N PRO A 33 0.38 7.97 -11.28
CA PRO A 33 0.79 8.88 -10.20
C PRO A 33 1.09 8.17 -8.89
N ASN A 34 0.22 7.25 -8.50
CA ASN A 34 0.39 6.47 -7.27
C ASN A 34 1.66 5.61 -7.30
N ALA A 35 1.94 4.92 -8.41
CA ALA A 35 3.14 4.11 -8.56
C ALA A 35 4.43 4.95 -8.55
N VAL A 36 4.40 6.15 -9.14
CA VAL A 36 5.54 7.08 -9.15
C VAL A 36 5.88 7.53 -7.72
N ILE A 37 4.89 7.98 -6.95
CA ILE A 37 5.10 8.40 -5.56
C ILE A 37 5.57 7.22 -4.70
N GLN A 38 4.95 6.07 -4.84
CA GLN A 38 5.30 4.85 -4.11
C GLN A 38 6.69 4.29 -4.48
N ALA A 39 7.29 4.73 -5.58
CA ALA A 39 8.64 4.32 -5.96
C ALA A 39 9.74 4.91 -5.06
N SER A 40 9.44 5.93 -4.29
CA SER A 40 10.38 6.63 -3.41
C SER A 40 10.01 6.56 -1.92
N ASN A 41 9.05 5.74 -1.55
CA ASN A 41 8.67 5.51 -0.14
C ASN A 41 8.89 4.05 0.29
N THR A 42 8.64 3.74 1.55
CA THR A 42 8.82 2.41 2.14
C THR A 42 7.60 1.49 1.98
N GLU A 43 6.55 1.96 1.31
CA GLU A 43 5.33 1.20 1.09
C GLU A 43 5.55 0.00 0.15
N SER A 44 4.95 -1.13 0.48
CA SER A 44 5.10 -2.37 -0.28
C SER A 44 4.21 -2.47 -1.53
N SER A 45 3.39 -1.46 -1.83
CA SER A 45 2.39 -1.52 -2.91
C SER A 45 3.01 -1.75 -4.30
N ASN A 46 4.14 -1.09 -4.60
CA ASN A 46 4.87 -1.32 -5.85
C ASN A 46 5.53 -2.72 -5.91
N ILE A 47 5.96 -3.25 -4.76
CA ILE A 47 6.56 -4.59 -4.67
C ILE A 47 5.50 -5.64 -4.99
N VAL A 48 4.33 -5.53 -4.38
CA VAL A 48 3.19 -6.40 -4.67
C VAL A 48 2.78 -6.31 -6.13
N ALA A 49 2.62 -5.10 -6.65
CA ALA A 49 2.23 -4.87 -8.04
C ALA A 49 3.24 -5.49 -9.02
N PHE A 50 4.53 -5.44 -8.73
CA PHE A 50 5.56 -6.13 -9.50
C PHE A 50 5.37 -7.64 -9.51
N TRP A 51 5.19 -8.27 -8.34
CA TRP A 51 4.99 -9.72 -8.24
C TRP A 51 3.69 -10.18 -8.92
N ILE A 52 2.61 -9.41 -8.79
CA ILE A 52 1.34 -9.69 -9.48
C ILE A 52 1.52 -9.61 -11.02
N LEU A 53 2.29 -8.64 -11.51
CA LEU A 53 2.58 -8.54 -12.94
C LEU A 53 3.47 -9.69 -13.42
N ALA A 54 4.51 -10.06 -12.66
CA ALA A 54 5.37 -11.18 -12.94
C ALA A 54 4.57 -12.50 -12.97
N MET A 55 3.67 -12.70 -12.00
CA MET A 55 2.71 -13.81 -11.96
C MET A 55 1.88 -13.84 -13.24
N ALA A 56 1.28 -12.72 -13.66
CA ALA A 56 0.43 -12.66 -14.84
C ALA A 56 1.19 -12.99 -16.13
N SER A 57 2.45 -12.49 -16.26
CA SER A 57 3.33 -12.80 -17.38
C SER A 57 3.68 -14.28 -17.43
N LEU A 58 4.08 -14.87 -16.30
CA LEU A 58 4.41 -16.30 -16.20
C LEU A 58 3.18 -17.20 -16.40
N PHE A 59 2.00 -16.75 -15.99
CA PHE A 59 0.74 -17.42 -16.27
C PHE A 59 0.51 -17.55 -17.78
N LEU A 60 0.74 -16.48 -18.54
CA LEU A 60 0.61 -16.50 -20.00
C LEU A 60 1.64 -17.43 -20.66
N ASP A 61 2.88 -17.46 -20.18
CA ASP A 61 3.91 -18.40 -20.65
C ASP A 61 3.53 -19.84 -20.32
N TRP A 62 3.08 -20.10 -19.10
CA TRP A 62 2.63 -21.42 -18.70
C TRP A 62 1.39 -21.90 -19.47
N LEU A 63 0.46 -21.01 -19.81
CA LEU A 63 -0.69 -21.36 -20.66
C LEU A 63 -0.27 -21.90 -22.02
N LYS A 64 0.85 -21.44 -22.58
CA LYS A 64 1.40 -21.86 -23.85
C LYS A 64 2.22 -23.15 -23.73
N ALA A 65 3.15 -23.20 -22.79
CA ALA A 65 4.14 -24.27 -22.67
C ALA A 65 3.71 -25.44 -21.79
N ARG A 66 2.84 -25.20 -20.79
CA ARG A 66 2.40 -26.20 -19.80
C ARG A 66 3.56 -26.93 -19.12
N ASP A 67 4.67 -26.27 -18.94
CA ASP A 67 5.91 -26.82 -18.38
C ASP A 67 6.00 -26.60 -16.86
N ARG A 68 6.91 -27.39 -16.24
CA ARG A 68 7.12 -27.38 -14.79
C ARG A 68 7.87 -26.13 -14.34
N GLU A 69 8.75 -25.60 -15.17
CA GLU A 69 9.59 -24.46 -14.82
C GLU A 69 8.73 -23.21 -14.61
N ASN A 70 7.84 -22.91 -15.58
CA ASN A 70 6.97 -21.74 -15.50
C ASN A 70 5.98 -21.83 -14.32
N ILE A 71 5.41 -23.03 -14.02
CA ILE A 71 4.48 -23.16 -12.89
C ILE A 71 5.20 -22.99 -11.53
N CYS A 72 6.43 -23.46 -11.40
CA CYS A 72 7.23 -23.25 -10.19
C CYS A 72 7.58 -21.76 -10.00
N LYS A 73 8.04 -21.09 -11.05
CA LYS A 73 8.29 -19.63 -11.03
C LYS A 73 7.02 -18.85 -10.66
N LEU A 74 5.87 -19.26 -11.20
CA LEU A 74 4.58 -18.68 -10.92
C LEU A 74 4.19 -18.87 -9.44
N GLY A 75 4.42 -20.06 -8.88
CA GLY A 75 4.25 -20.31 -7.45
C GLY A 75 5.11 -19.40 -6.58
N CYS A 76 6.38 -19.16 -6.98
CA CYS A 76 7.25 -18.21 -6.32
C CYS A 76 6.69 -16.77 -6.37
N CYS A 77 6.24 -16.31 -7.54
CA CYS A 77 5.68 -14.96 -7.67
C CYS A 77 4.42 -14.76 -6.82
N ILE A 78 3.52 -15.74 -6.79
CA ILE A 78 2.33 -15.70 -5.91
C ILE A 78 2.76 -15.69 -4.45
N GLY A 79 3.69 -16.57 -4.06
CA GLY A 79 4.20 -16.63 -2.69
C GLY A 79 4.82 -15.31 -2.24
N PHE A 80 5.65 -14.69 -3.05
CA PHE A 80 6.26 -13.38 -2.74
C PHE A 80 5.25 -12.23 -2.75
N ALA A 81 4.25 -12.26 -3.64
CA ALA A 81 3.17 -11.27 -3.62
C ALA A 81 2.41 -11.31 -2.28
N ILE A 82 2.00 -12.50 -1.84
CA ILE A 82 1.28 -12.72 -0.57
C ILE A 82 2.16 -12.30 0.62
N LEU A 83 3.44 -12.70 0.62
CA LEU A 83 4.39 -12.36 1.69
C LEU A 83 4.62 -10.84 1.78
N SER A 84 4.49 -10.13 0.66
CA SER A 84 4.71 -8.67 0.61
C SER A 84 3.51 -7.88 1.15
N LYS A 85 2.27 -8.31 0.90
CA LYS A 85 1.06 -7.59 1.35
C LYS A 85 -0.20 -8.47 1.25
N GLY A 86 -1.08 -8.39 2.26
CA GLY A 86 -2.33 -9.15 2.31
C GLY A 86 -3.28 -8.91 1.13
N SER A 87 -3.27 -7.73 0.50
CA SER A 87 -4.09 -7.47 -0.70
C SER A 87 -3.77 -8.38 -1.89
N ALA A 88 -2.60 -9.02 -1.89
CA ALA A 88 -2.22 -9.98 -2.92
C ALA A 88 -3.12 -11.24 -2.92
N TYR A 89 -3.70 -11.61 -1.78
CA TYR A 89 -4.66 -12.72 -1.74
C TYR A 89 -5.82 -12.48 -2.71
N VAL A 90 -6.36 -11.27 -2.71
CA VAL A 90 -7.49 -10.90 -3.58
C VAL A 90 -7.04 -10.70 -5.03
N THR A 91 -5.92 -9.99 -5.24
CA THR A 91 -5.47 -9.64 -6.60
C THR A 91 -4.91 -10.83 -7.38
N ALA A 92 -4.30 -11.81 -6.71
CA ALA A 92 -3.81 -13.05 -7.34
C ALA A 92 -4.91 -14.11 -7.51
N PHE A 93 -6.01 -14.04 -6.76
CA PHE A 93 -7.02 -15.11 -6.68
C PHE A 93 -7.61 -15.53 -8.02
N PRO A 94 -7.98 -14.63 -8.96
CA PRO A 94 -8.48 -15.05 -10.28
C PRO A 94 -7.49 -15.91 -11.06
N PHE A 95 -6.20 -15.58 -10.97
CA PHE A 95 -5.14 -16.36 -11.62
C PHE A 95 -4.95 -17.71 -10.96
N VAL A 96 -4.99 -17.77 -9.62
CA VAL A 96 -4.94 -19.03 -8.86
C VAL A 96 -6.11 -19.94 -9.23
N LEU A 97 -7.33 -19.41 -9.31
CA LEU A 97 -8.49 -20.16 -9.76
C LEU A 97 -8.35 -20.66 -11.19
N ALA A 98 -7.82 -19.84 -12.10
CA ALA A 98 -7.56 -20.26 -13.48
C ALA A 98 -6.53 -21.40 -13.53
N ILE A 99 -5.43 -21.31 -12.77
CA ILE A 99 -4.43 -22.39 -12.67
C ILE A 99 -5.08 -23.65 -12.14
N ALA A 100 -5.82 -23.56 -11.03
CA ALA A 100 -6.51 -24.70 -10.43
C ALA A 100 -7.49 -25.36 -11.44
N PHE A 101 -8.29 -24.56 -12.14
CA PHE A 101 -9.21 -25.03 -13.17
C PHE A 101 -8.49 -25.83 -14.26
N PHE A 102 -7.39 -25.31 -14.80
CA PHE A 102 -6.62 -26.00 -15.83
C PHE A 102 -5.93 -27.26 -15.28
N CYS A 103 -5.41 -27.22 -14.06
CA CYS A 103 -4.76 -28.37 -13.42
C CYS A 103 -5.75 -29.49 -13.11
N LEU A 104 -6.94 -29.19 -12.62
CA LEU A 104 -7.96 -30.17 -12.25
C LEU A 104 -8.62 -30.84 -13.47
N ARG A 105 -8.72 -30.13 -14.59
CA ARG A 105 -9.32 -30.67 -15.85
C ARG A 105 -8.33 -31.34 -16.79
N SER A 106 -7.09 -31.45 -16.39
CA SER A 106 -6.00 -31.90 -17.27
C SER A 106 -5.37 -33.20 -16.79
N PRO A 107 -4.47 -33.80 -17.58
CA PRO A 107 -3.75 -35.02 -17.20
C PRO A 107 -3.05 -34.89 -15.84
N ARG A 108 -2.84 -36.03 -15.15
CA ARG A 108 -2.17 -36.12 -13.84
C ARG A 108 -0.89 -35.26 -13.72
N LYS A 109 -0.17 -35.11 -14.82
CA LYS A 109 1.04 -34.28 -14.89
C LYS A 109 0.79 -32.80 -14.50
N LEU A 110 -0.32 -32.19 -14.97
CA LEU A 110 -0.65 -30.79 -14.64
C LEU A 110 -1.17 -30.64 -13.21
N LEU A 111 -1.87 -31.65 -12.70
CA LEU A 111 -2.27 -31.67 -11.28
C LEU A 111 -1.04 -31.66 -10.38
N LEU A 112 -0.01 -32.46 -10.67
CA LEU A 112 1.26 -32.46 -9.93
C LEU A 112 1.99 -31.11 -10.02
N GLN A 113 1.92 -30.43 -11.15
CA GLN A 113 2.45 -29.07 -11.28
C GLN A 113 1.71 -28.07 -10.37
N GLY A 114 0.37 -28.15 -10.32
CA GLY A 114 -0.44 -27.32 -9.42
C GLY A 114 -0.11 -27.55 -7.93
N ILE A 115 0.05 -28.82 -7.56
CA ILE A 115 0.48 -29.19 -6.19
C ILE A 115 1.87 -28.64 -5.87
N ALA A 116 2.81 -28.71 -6.82
CA ALA A 116 4.17 -28.16 -6.64
C ALA A 116 4.12 -26.63 -6.44
N ALA A 117 3.32 -25.91 -7.24
CA ALA A 117 3.13 -24.48 -7.05
C ALA A 117 2.52 -24.15 -5.68
N ALA A 118 1.48 -24.88 -5.26
CA ALA A 118 0.87 -24.70 -3.95
C ALA A 118 1.87 -24.97 -2.80
N ALA A 119 2.69 -26.01 -2.91
CA ALA A 119 3.73 -26.33 -1.93
C ALA A 119 4.77 -25.18 -1.82
N ILE A 120 5.18 -24.59 -2.95
CA ILE A 120 6.10 -23.45 -2.96
C ILE A 120 5.46 -22.22 -2.27
N ILE A 121 4.20 -21.92 -2.58
CA ILE A 121 3.47 -20.79 -1.96
C ILE A 121 3.39 -21.00 -0.45
N ILE A 122 3.04 -22.20 0.01
CA ILE A 122 2.95 -22.53 1.43
C ILE A 122 4.33 -22.42 2.09
N ALA A 123 5.37 -23.01 1.50
CA ALA A 123 6.71 -23.02 2.05
C ALA A 123 7.26 -21.59 2.24
N LEU A 124 7.03 -20.69 1.29
CA LEU A 124 7.44 -19.29 1.37
C LEU A 124 6.71 -18.53 2.47
N ASN A 125 5.43 -18.83 2.69
CA ASN A 125 4.59 -18.08 3.63
C ASN A 125 4.48 -18.71 5.02
N ALA A 126 4.80 -20.00 5.19
CA ALA A 126 4.63 -20.72 6.44
C ALA A 126 5.32 -20.05 7.65
N PRO A 127 6.56 -19.53 7.56
CA PRO A 127 7.19 -18.85 8.69
C PRO A 127 6.46 -17.55 9.09
N HIS A 128 5.94 -16.83 8.13
CA HIS A 128 5.14 -15.62 8.38
C HIS A 128 3.80 -15.98 9.02
N LEU A 129 3.07 -16.94 8.44
CA LEU A 129 1.78 -17.38 8.96
C LEU A 129 1.90 -17.93 10.39
N ALA A 130 2.97 -18.68 10.69
CA ALA A 130 3.23 -19.21 12.04
C ALA A 130 3.45 -18.07 13.04
N ARG A 131 4.26 -17.06 12.70
CA ARG A 131 4.46 -15.88 13.58
C ARG A 131 3.17 -15.09 13.77
N THR A 132 2.41 -14.87 12.70
CA THR A 132 1.14 -14.16 12.76
C THR A 132 0.14 -14.89 13.66
N TYR A 133 0.07 -16.23 13.52
CA TYR A 133 -0.79 -17.04 14.38
C TYR A 133 -0.36 -16.98 15.84
N GLN A 134 0.95 -17.03 16.13
CA GLN A 134 1.47 -16.91 17.50
C GLN A 134 1.16 -15.54 18.12
N ALA A 135 1.24 -14.47 17.32
CA ALA A 135 1.00 -13.11 17.80
C ALA A 135 -0.48 -12.75 17.97
N TYR A 136 -1.34 -13.23 17.07
CA TYR A 136 -2.73 -12.77 16.98
C TYR A 136 -3.78 -13.89 17.15
N GLY A 137 -3.37 -15.15 17.28
CA GLY A 137 -4.31 -16.28 17.30
C GLY A 137 -5.01 -16.55 15.95
N SER A 138 -4.62 -15.81 14.90
CA SER A 138 -5.19 -15.86 13.55
C SER A 138 -4.09 -15.81 12.50
N ILE A 139 -4.20 -16.58 11.43
CA ILE A 139 -3.25 -16.54 10.30
C ILE A 139 -3.39 -15.27 9.45
N VAL A 140 -4.52 -14.58 9.55
CA VAL A 140 -4.81 -13.34 8.81
C VAL A 140 -4.33 -12.09 9.59
N GLY A 141 -4.03 -12.25 10.88
CA GLY A 141 -3.61 -11.15 11.75
C GLY A 141 -4.76 -10.18 12.06
N GLY A 142 -4.43 -8.94 12.43
CA GLY A 142 -5.39 -7.88 12.73
C GLY A 142 -5.94 -7.13 11.51
N THR A 143 -5.84 -7.68 10.31
CA THR A 143 -6.24 -7.03 9.04
C THR A 143 -7.76 -7.03 8.78
N GLU A 144 -8.53 -7.48 9.74
CA GLU A 144 -9.99 -7.60 9.65
C GLU A 144 -10.69 -6.29 9.28
N ARG A 145 -10.12 -5.14 9.66
CA ARG A 145 -10.69 -3.81 9.39
C ARG A 145 -10.89 -3.48 7.89
N ASN A 146 -10.25 -4.21 7.00
CA ASN A 146 -10.30 -3.91 5.55
C ASN A 146 -11.18 -4.89 4.77
N ILE A 147 -11.91 -5.76 5.44
CA ILE A 147 -12.79 -6.75 4.80
C ILE A 147 -14.24 -6.23 4.84
N LEU A 148 -14.94 -6.35 3.70
CA LEU A 148 -16.36 -6.04 3.63
C LEU A 148 -17.17 -7.22 4.22
N TYR A 149 -17.58 -7.11 5.48
CA TYR A 149 -18.23 -8.23 6.20
C TYR A 149 -19.67 -8.50 5.80
N HIS A 150 -20.39 -7.46 5.38
CA HIS A 150 -21.81 -7.56 5.06
C HIS A 150 -22.12 -7.08 3.64
N PRO A 151 -21.70 -7.83 2.59
CA PRO A 151 -21.94 -7.44 1.20
C PRO A 151 -23.43 -7.60 0.86
N THR A 152 -24.17 -6.50 0.88
CA THR A 152 -25.50 -6.38 0.27
C THR A 152 -25.34 -5.74 -1.12
N PRO A 153 -26.34 -5.83 -2.02
CA PRO A 153 -26.26 -5.11 -3.29
C PRO A 153 -26.02 -3.60 -3.12
N GLY A 154 -26.63 -2.99 -2.09
CA GLY A 154 -26.43 -1.57 -1.79
C GLY A 154 -25.03 -1.26 -1.30
N THR A 155 -24.53 -1.97 -0.28
CA THR A 155 -23.16 -1.77 0.25
C THR A 155 -22.11 -2.04 -0.79
N LEU A 156 -22.31 -3.05 -1.65
CA LEU A 156 -21.40 -3.35 -2.74
C LEU A 156 -21.39 -2.23 -3.80
N ALA A 157 -22.55 -1.71 -4.19
CA ALA A 157 -22.64 -0.60 -5.13
C ALA A 157 -21.94 0.67 -4.60
N VAL A 158 -22.17 1.02 -3.33
CA VAL A 158 -21.49 2.13 -2.66
C VAL A 158 -19.97 1.88 -2.63
N ASN A 159 -19.53 0.69 -2.24
CA ASN A 159 -18.12 0.36 -2.17
C ASN A 159 -17.42 0.44 -3.53
N ILE A 160 -18.04 -0.05 -4.61
CA ILE A 160 -17.53 0.06 -5.98
C ILE A 160 -17.37 1.52 -6.36
N VAL A 161 -18.43 2.30 -6.20
CA VAL A 161 -18.45 3.71 -6.58
C VAL A 161 -17.38 4.49 -5.79
N TYR A 162 -17.31 4.30 -4.48
CA TYR A 162 -16.35 4.98 -3.62
C TYR A 162 -14.90 4.64 -3.95
N ASN A 163 -14.60 3.38 -4.30
CA ASN A 163 -13.26 3.01 -4.76
C ASN A 163 -12.89 3.64 -6.11
N PHE A 164 -13.85 3.81 -7.03
CA PHE A 164 -13.59 4.53 -8.29
C PHE A 164 -13.36 6.02 -8.07
N LEU A 165 -14.16 6.61 -7.22
CA LEU A 165 -14.11 8.03 -6.95
C LEU A 165 -12.87 8.47 -6.16
N LEU A 166 -12.09 7.53 -5.58
CA LEU A 166 -10.72 7.81 -5.11
C LEU A 166 -9.81 8.36 -6.23
N HIS A 167 -10.20 8.19 -7.49
CA HIS A 167 -9.44 8.63 -8.65
C HIS A 167 -10.13 9.76 -9.41
N GLU A 168 -11.09 10.46 -8.78
CA GLU A 168 -11.80 11.54 -9.44
C GLU A 168 -10.92 12.79 -9.68
N PRO A 169 -11.21 13.58 -10.71
CA PRO A 169 -10.62 14.90 -10.89
C PRO A 169 -11.07 15.84 -9.77
N TRP A 170 -10.12 16.48 -9.09
CA TRP A 170 -10.40 17.49 -8.05
C TRP A 170 -11.37 18.61 -8.51
N LEU A 171 -11.38 18.93 -9.81
CA LEU A 171 -12.29 19.89 -10.43
C LEU A 171 -13.76 19.48 -10.35
N LEU A 172 -14.04 18.18 -10.22
CA LEU A 172 -15.39 17.64 -10.14
C LEU A 172 -15.85 17.42 -8.69
N LYS A 173 -15.04 17.77 -7.71
CA LYS A 173 -15.35 17.59 -6.29
C LYS A 173 -16.73 18.15 -5.92
N GLY A 174 -16.99 19.43 -6.23
CA GLY A 174 -18.26 20.07 -5.87
C GLY A 174 -19.47 19.39 -6.49
N PRO A 175 -19.53 19.22 -7.82
CA PRO A 175 -20.63 18.53 -8.48
C PRO A 175 -20.82 17.06 -8.04
N LEU A 176 -19.73 16.34 -7.78
CA LEU A 176 -19.78 14.94 -7.38
C LEU A 176 -20.09 14.76 -5.89
N LEU A 177 -19.83 15.74 -5.04
CA LEU A 177 -20.07 15.65 -3.60
C LEU A 177 -21.56 15.34 -3.30
N GLY A 178 -22.48 16.01 -3.97
CA GLY A 178 -23.92 15.75 -3.82
C GLY A 178 -24.32 14.33 -4.24
N PHE A 179 -23.69 13.81 -5.30
CA PHE A 179 -23.87 12.42 -5.72
C PHE A 179 -23.33 11.43 -4.69
N TRP A 180 -22.15 11.70 -4.14
CA TRP A 180 -21.54 10.88 -3.09
C TRP A 180 -22.38 10.78 -1.84
N GLN A 181 -22.90 11.91 -1.38
CA GLN A 181 -23.76 11.96 -0.20
C GLN A 181 -25.14 11.34 -0.47
N GLY A 182 -25.67 11.51 -1.66
CA GLY A 182 -27.00 11.01 -2.02
C GLY A 182 -27.07 9.52 -2.34
N LEU A 183 -26.02 8.94 -2.91
CA LEU A 183 -26.01 7.53 -3.34
C LEU A 183 -26.21 6.54 -2.18
N PRO A 184 -25.48 6.63 -1.06
CA PRO A 184 -25.71 5.73 0.07
C PRO A 184 -27.14 5.83 0.61
N ALA A 185 -27.64 7.04 0.81
CA ALA A 185 -29.00 7.27 1.30
C ALA A 185 -30.04 6.67 0.34
N ALA A 186 -29.88 6.83 -0.97
CA ALA A 186 -30.76 6.26 -1.99
C ALA A 186 -30.75 4.73 -2.01
N LEU A 187 -29.64 4.10 -1.56
CA LEU A 187 -29.48 2.65 -1.49
C LEU A 187 -29.73 2.09 -0.09
N GLY A 188 -30.13 2.92 0.88
CA GLY A 188 -30.38 2.53 2.27
C GLY A 188 -29.11 2.08 3.00
N VAL A 189 -27.95 2.64 2.66
CA VAL A 189 -26.65 2.31 3.24
C VAL A 189 -26.19 3.43 4.16
N ASP A 190 -25.92 3.10 5.42
CA ASP A 190 -25.27 4.01 6.35
C ASP A 190 -23.74 3.93 6.19
N VAL A 191 -23.13 4.97 5.67
CA VAL A 191 -21.67 5.06 5.48
C VAL A 191 -20.91 5.30 6.79
N ASN A 192 -21.63 5.66 7.86
CA ASN A 192 -21.03 5.84 9.18
C ASN A 192 -21.11 4.56 10.04
N ASP A 193 -21.76 3.52 9.53
CA ASP A 193 -21.76 2.21 10.19
C ASP A 193 -20.35 1.58 10.08
N LYS A 194 -19.64 1.60 11.21
CA LYS A 194 -18.27 1.07 11.31
C LYS A 194 -18.17 -0.45 11.09
N THR A 195 -19.29 -1.16 11.13
CA THR A 195 -19.33 -2.61 10.82
C THR A 195 -19.28 -2.85 9.33
N ILE A 196 -19.70 -1.88 8.51
CA ILE A 196 -19.69 -1.93 7.05
C ILE A 196 -18.48 -1.16 6.50
N PHE A 197 -18.29 0.08 6.97
CA PHE A 197 -17.20 0.97 6.61
C PHE A 197 -16.41 1.37 7.86
N PRO A 198 -15.38 0.60 8.26
CA PRO A 198 -14.65 0.80 9.52
C PRO A 198 -13.86 2.11 9.57
N TRP A 199 -13.66 2.76 8.43
CA TRP A 199 -13.00 4.04 8.30
C TRP A 199 -14.05 5.16 8.30
N ARG A 200 -13.76 6.27 8.99
CA ARG A 200 -14.66 7.43 9.08
C ARG A 200 -15.10 7.88 7.69
N GLY A 201 -16.39 7.99 7.48
CA GLY A 201 -17.04 8.23 6.21
C GLY A 201 -16.56 9.46 5.43
N LEU A 202 -17.50 10.28 4.95
CA LEU A 202 -17.24 11.44 4.07
C LEU A 202 -16.31 12.52 4.66
N GLU A 203 -16.21 12.66 5.98
CA GLU A 203 -15.33 13.65 6.64
C GLU A 203 -13.84 13.37 6.34
N GLU A 204 -13.43 12.12 6.34
CA GLU A 204 -12.05 11.76 5.92
C GLU A 204 -11.87 11.86 4.40
N TYR A 205 -12.91 11.67 3.63
CA TYR A 205 -12.88 11.88 2.19
C TYR A 205 -12.57 13.35 1.84
N GLU A 206 -13.16 14.31 2.54
CA GLU A 206 -12.89 15.73 2.31
C GLU A 206 -11.43 16.13 2.54
N ALA A 207 -10.76 15.51 3.49
CA ALA A 207 -9.35 15.76 3.78
C ALA A 207 -8.39 15.24 2.68
N GLN A 208 -8.85 14.38 1.78
CA GLN A 208 -8.00 13.58 0.88
C GLN A 208 -7.74 14.15 -0.49
N PHE A 209 -8.27 15.33 -0.81
CA PHE A 209 -7.93 16.00 -2.09
C PHE A 209 -6.50 16.56 -2.13
N GLN A 210 -5.63 16.09 -1.27
CA GLN A 210 -4.22 16.45 -1.27
C GLN A 210 -3.42 15.35 -1.99
N VAL A 211 -2.49 15.76 -2.84
CA VAL A 211 -1.47 14.86 -3.40
C VAL A 211 -0.48 14.55 -2.29
N VAL A 212 -0.77 13.51 -1.53
CA VAL A 212 0.10 12.99 -0.46
C VAL A 212 0.58 11.59 -0.81
N ASP A 213 1.67 11.15 -0.21
CA ASP A 213 2.32 9.87 -0.49
C ASP A 213 1.36 8.67 -0.39
N THR A 214 0.30 8.80 0.40
CA THR A 214 -0.68 7.73 0.67
C THR A 214 -1.96 7.86 -0.15
N VAL A 215 -2.27 9.04 -0.71
CA VAL A 215 -3.56 9.35 -1.35
C VAL A 215 -3.35 10.10 -2.66
N THR A 216 -2.74 9.44 -3.63
CA THR A 216 -2.56 10.02 -4.96
C THR A 216 -3.53 9.42 -5.96
N GLN A 217 -4.18 10.29 -6.71
CA GLN A 217 -5.22 9.93 -7.67
C GLN A 217 -4.62 9.52 -9.02
N ASN A 218 -5.13 8.45 -9.62
CA ASN A 218 -4.74 7.99 -10.95
C ASN A 218 -5.82 8.38 -11.98
N ILE A 219 -6.16 9.67 -12.06
CA ILE A 219 -7.33 10.21 -12.76
C ILE A 219 -7.38 9.76 -14.22
N ILE A 220 -6.32 10.04 -14.96
CA ILE A 220 -6.28 9.81 -16.43
C ILE A 220 -6.37 8.32 -16.74
N GLN A 221 -5.67 7.51 -15.96
CA GLN A 221 -5.67 6.07 -16.08
C GLN A 221 -7.04 5.49 -15.71
N ALA A 222 -7.69 6.00 -14.66
CA ALA A 222 -9.04 5.56 -14.26
C ALA A 222 -10.09 5.86 -15.33
N ILE A 223 -10.08 7.06 -15.92
CA ILE A 223 -10.96 7.42 -17.03
C ILE A 223 -10.76 6.47 -18.22
N LEU A 224 -9.50 6.16 -18.56
CA LEU A 224 -9.20 5.23 -19.63
C LEU A 224 -9.72 3.82 -19.33
N LEU A 225 -9.54 3.34 -18.09
CA LEU A 225 -10.02 2.02 -17.66
C LEU A 225 -11.56 1.93 -17.67
N LEU A 226 -12.28 3.02 -17.38
CA LEU A 226 -13.74 3.09 -17.52
C LEU A 226 -14.20 3.09 -18.98
N ALA A 227 -13.45 3.74 -19.86
CA ALA A 227 -13.75 3.80 -21.29
C ALA A 227 -13.57 2.45 -22.01
N MET A 228 -12.66 1.59 -21.53
CA MET A 228 -12.40 0.29 -22.16
C MET A 228 -13.61 -0.66 -22.16
N PRO A 229 -14.28 -0.98 -21.03
CA PRO A 229 -15.45 -1.84 -20.99
C PRO A 229 -16.58 -1.31 -21.89
N VAL A 230 -16.81 0.00 -21.87
CA VAL A 230 -17.80 0.65 -22.74
C VAL A 230 -17.46 0.40 -24.20
N SER A 231 -16.20 0.55 -24.58
CA SER A 231 -15.74 0.30 -25.97
C SER A 231 -15.83 -1.17 -26.36
N ILE A 232 -15.65 -2.11 -25.44
CA ILE A 232 -15.84 -3.54 -25.65
C ILE A 232 -17.34 -3.83 -25.90
N ILE A 233 -18.22 -3.33 -25.05
CA ILE A 233 -19.67 -3.49 -25.16
C ILE A 233 -20.17 -2.93 -26.49
N LEU A 234 -19.69 -1.77 -26.90
CA LEU A 234 -20.02 -1.13 -28.18
C LEU A 234 -19.30 -1.80 -29.38
N ARG A 235 -18.60 -2.91 -29.18
CA ARG A 235 -17.82 -3.65 -30.19
C ARG A 235 -16.79 -2.81 -30.95
N LYS A 236 -16.34 -1.69 -30.36
CA LYS A 236 -15.32 -0.80 -30.93
C LYS A 236 -13.89 -1.25 -30.59
N PHE A 237 -13.75 -2.15 -29.62
CA PHE A 237 -12.46 -2.70 -29.19
C PHE A 237 -12.56 -4.21 -29.03
N LYS A 238 -11.63 -4.95 -29.67
CA LYS A 238 -11.45 -6.40 -29.48
C LYS A 238 -10.34 -6.64 -28.50
N THR A 239 -10.63 -7.43 -27.47
CA THR A 239 -9.71 -7.68 -26.37
C THR A 239 -9.30 -9.15 -26.29
N PRO A 240 -8.10 -9.50 -25.78
CA PRO A 240 -7.72 -10.87 -25.46
C PRO A 240 -8.53 -11.38 -24.26
N TRP A 241 -9.65 -12.02 -24.53
CA TRP A 241 -10.70 -12.35 -23.52
C TRP A 241 -10.17 -13.04 -22.28
N THR A 242 -9.28 -14.04 -22.40
CA THR A 242 -8.75 -14.78 -21.24
C THR A 242 -8.07 -13.82 -20.26
N TYR A 243 -7.18 -12.96 -20.76
CA TYR A 243 -6.47 -12.00 -19.91
C TYR A 243 -7.40 -10.92 -19.37
N SER A 244 -8.27 -10.37 -20.21
CA SER A 244 -9.23 -9.33 -19.84
C SER A 244 -10.20 -9.80 -18.78
N SER A 245 -10.67 -11.04 -18.86
CA SER A 245 -11.57 -11.64 -17.86
C SER A 245 -10.89 -11.78 -16.51
N LEU A 246 -9.62 -12.19 -16.48
CA LEU A 246 -8.85 -12.30 -15.23
C LEU A 246 -8.61 -10.93 -14.60
N VAL A 247 -8.25 -9.93 -15.41
CA VAL A 247 -8.10 -8.55 -14.93
C VAL A 247 -9.43 -8.01 -14.41
N GLY A 248 -10.52 -8.18 -15.16
CA GLY A 248 -11.87 -7.78 -14.73
C GLY A 248 -12.29 -8.46 -13.43
N ALA A 249 -12.03 -9.77 -13.31
CA ALA A 249 -12.29 -10.53 -12.09
C ALA A 249 -11.46 -10.01 -10.90
N THR A 250 -10.23 -9.57 -11.12
CA THR A 250 -9.40 -8.96 -10.06
C THR A 250 -10.05 -7.69 -9.52
N PHE A 251 -10.54 -6.80 -10.39
CA PHE A 251 -11.26 -5.59 -9.95
C PHE A 251 -12.55 -5.95 -9.21
N LEU A 252 -13.34 -6.87 -9.75
CA LEU A 252 -14.61 -7.27 -9.15
C LEU A 252 -14.40 -7.89 -7.76
N LEU A 253 -13.46 -8.82 -7.62
CA LEU A 253 -13.18 -9.47 -6.33
C LEU A 253 -12.60 -8.50 -5.32
N TYR A 254 -11.77 -7.55 -5.77
CA TYR A 254 -11.29 -6.48 -4.89
C TYR A 254 -12.47 -5.73 -4.26
N TRP A 255 -13.42 -5.29 -5.07
CA TRP A 255 -14.57 -4.52 -4.58
C TRP A 255 -15.58 -5.34 -3.78
N ILE A 256 -15.64 -6.65 -3.98
CA ILE A 256 -16.50 -7.55 -3.20
C ILE A 256 -15.90 -7.82 -1.81
N PHE A 257 -14.59 -8.03 -1.74
CA PHE A 257 -13.96 -8.50 -0.50
C PHE A 257 -13.33 -7.37 0.32
N LEU A 258 -12.86 -6.30 -0.31
CA LEU A 258 -12.19 -5.21 0.40
C LEU A 258 -13.07 -3.98 0.48
N THR A 259 -13.23 -3.46 1.70
CA THR A 259 -13.97 -2.23 1.92
C THR A 259 -13.19 -1.03 1.45
N TRP A 260 -13.93 0.00 1.00
CA TRP A 260 -13.37 1.30 0.73
C TRP A 260 -12.70 1.89 1.98
N HIS A 261 -11.57 2.48 1.78
CA HIS A 261 -10.90 3.33 2.77
C HIS A 261 -10.07 4.39 2.05
N PRO A 262 -9.76 5.50 2.71
CA PRO A 262 -9.06 6.64 2.12
C PRO A 262 -7.79 6.29 1.38
N TRP A 263 -7.03 5.36 1.92
CA TRP A 263 -5.71 4.96 1.38
C TRP A 263 -5.80 3.80 0.38
N ALA A 264 -7.00 3.38 -0.04
CA ALA A 264 -7.18 2.27 -0.97
C ALA A 264 -6.55 2.53 -2.35
N GLY A 265 -6.42 3.79 -2.75
CA GLY A 265 -5.79 4.18 -4.01
C GLY A 265 -4.42 3.57 -4.23
N ARG A 266 -3.60 3.43 -3.17
CA ARG A 266 -2.28 2.78 -3.25
C ARG A 266 -2.35 1.27 -3.51
N ILE A 267 -3.40 0.60 -3.02
CA ILE A 267 -3.62 -0.83 -3.23
C ILE A 267 -4.08 -1.09 -4.67
N HIS A 268 -4.81 -0.15 -5.26
CA HIS A 268 -5.27 -0.21 -6.65
C HIS A 268 -4.11 -0.27 -7.67
N THR A 269 -2.89 0.11 -7.28
CA THR A 269 -1.71 0.04 -8.16
C THR A 269 -1.57 -1.33 -8.82
N SER A 270 -1.76 -2.42 -8.08
CA SER A 270 -1.70 -3.79 -8.63
C SER A 270 -2.72 -4.04 -9.74
N MET A 271 -3.93 -3.51 -9.61
CA MET A 271 -4.99 -3.65 -10.61
C MET A 271 -4.73 -2.78 -11.85
N PHE A 272 -4.26 -1.55 -11.64
CA PHE A 272 -3.93 -0.63 -12.73
C PHE A 272 -2.77 -1.16 -13.58
N VAL A 273 -1.71 -1.73 -12.96
CA VAL A 273 -0.59 -2.29 -13.72
C VAL A 273 -1.00 -3.56 -14.49
N LEU A 274 -1.89 -4.40 -13.93
CA LEU A 274 -2.48 -5.52 -14.66
C LEU A 274 -3.29 -5.07 -15.88
N ALA A 275 -3.98 -3.94 -15.79
CA ALA A 275 -4.76 -3.39 -16.88
C ALA A 275 -3.92 -2.65 -17.94
N ALA A 276 -2.67 -2.26 -17.63
CA ALA A 276 -1.82 -1.49 -18.52
C ALA A 276 -1.58 -2.12 -19.90
N PRO A 277 -1.37 -3.45 -20.05
CA PRO A 277 -1.25 -4.08 -21.37
C PRO A 277 -2.51 -3.93 -22.22
N LEU A 278 -3.69 -4.01 -21.59
CA LEU A 278 -4.98 -3.78 -22.25
C LEU A 278 -5.16 -2.31 -22.63
N ALA A 279 -4.72 -1.40 -21.77
CA ALA A 279 -4.72 0.03 -22.05
C ALA A 279 -3.84 0.37 -23.27
N GLY A 280 -2.66 -0.22 -23.37
CA GLY A 280 -1.78 -0.06 -24.52
C GLY A 280 -2.43 -0.55 -25.83
N LEU A 281 -3.06 -1.73 -25.80
CA LEU A 281 -3.83 -2.28 -26.93
C LEU A 281 -5.00 -1.33 -27.29
N TYR A 282 -5.73 -0.84 -26.30
CA TYR A 282 -6.88 0.02 -26.49
C TYR A 282 -6.49 1.37 -27.10
N ILE A 283 -5.48 2.04 -26.58
CA ILE A 283 -4.99 3.31 -27.12
C ILE A 283 -4.50 3.12 -28.57
N ASN A 284 -3.78 2.02 -28.84
CA ASN A 284 -3.31 1.73 -30.20
C ASN A 284 -4.43 1.45 -31.18
N SER A 285 -5.61 0.99 -30.73
CA SER A 285 -6.80 0.75 -31.57
C SER A 285 -7.51 2.02 -32.02
N TRP A 286 -7.20 3.18 -31.44
CA TRP A 286 -7.84 4.43 -31.79
C TRP A 286 -7.51 4.84 -33.24
N PRO A 287 -8.52 5.21 -34.03
CA PRO A 287 -8.33 5.40 -35.49
C PRO A 287 -7.50 6.65 -35.81
N LYS A 288 -7.52 7.66 -34.95
CA LYS A 288 -6.86 8.95 -35.18
C LYS A 288 -5.54 9.02 -34.43
N LYS A 289 -4.41 9.06 -35.14
CA LYS A 289 -3.06 9.13 -34.56
C LYS A 289 -2.83 10.37 -33.67
N TRP A 290 -3.50 11.48 -33.99
CA TRP A 290 -3.40 12.68 -33.17
C TRP A 290 -4.00 12.47 -31.77
N LEU A 291 -5.12 11.75 -31.62
CA LEU A 291 -5.69 11.40 -30.31
C LEU A 291 -4.72 10.58 -29.48
N GLN A 292 -4.02 9.61 -30.09
CA GLN A 292 -3.01 8.81 -29.41
C GLN A 292 -1.86 9.70 -28.91
N LYS A 293 -1.36 10.62 -29.74
CA LYS A 293 -0.29 11.56 -29.36
C LYS A 293 -0.73 12.52 -28.26
N THR A 294 -1.92 13.10 -28.38
CA THR A 294 -2.49 13.98 -27.34
C THR A 294 -2.63 13.24 -26.01
N PHE A 295 -3.10 12.00 -26.02
CA PHE A 295 -3.23 11.21 -24.81
C PHE A 295 -1.88 10.91 -24.16
N VAL A 296 -0.84 10.61 -24.94
CA VAL A 296 0.54 10.45 -24.46
C VAL A 296 1.02 11.73 -23.77
N ILE A 297 0.77 12.90 -24.36
CA ILE A 297 1.13 14.19 -23.77
C ILE A 297 0.40 14.40 -22.43
N ILE A 298 -0.90 14.07 -22.37
CA ILE A 298 -1.69 14.17 -21.14
C ILE A 298 -1.14 13.24 -20.05
N LEU A 299 -0.76 12.01 -20.37
CA LEU A 299 -0.14 11.08 -19.42
C LEU A 299 1.18 11.65 -18.86
N LEU A 300 2.05 12.17 -19.72
CA LEU A 300 3.31 12.79 -19.30
C LEU A 300 3.08 14.04 -18.43
N ALA A 301 2.12 14.87 -18.83
CA ALA A 301 1.76 16.07 -18.07
C ALA A 301 1.19 15.70 -16.68
N SER A 302 0.38 14.64 -16.57
CA SER A 302 -0.15 14.20 -15.27
C SER A 302 0.95 13.77 -14.31
N THR A 303 2.02 13.13 -14.82
CA THR A 303 3.18 12.76 -14.01
C THR A 303 3.95 13.98 -13.52
N PHE A 304 4.12 14.98 -14.40
CA PHE A 304 4.77 16.24 -14.02
C PHE A 304 4.01 16.94 -12.88
N LEU A 305 2.67 16.97 -12.93
CA LEU A 305 1.85 17.53 -11.86
C LEU A 305 2.02 16.80 -10.52
N VAL A 306 2.25 15.48 -10.55
CA VAL A 306 2.53 14.69 -9.34
C VAL A 306 3.84 15.15 -8.67
N PHE A 307 4.87 15.41 -9.45
CA PHE A 307 6.14 15.92 -8.92
C PHE A 307 6.03 17.34 -8.35
N GLN A 308 5.05 18.13 -8.81
CA GLN A 308 4.82 19.47 -8.27
C GLN A 308 3.95 19.48 -7.00
N GLY A 309 3.04 18.53 -6.87
CA GLY A 309 2.02 18.51 -5.82
C GLY A 309 2.38 17.69 -4.57
N GLY A 310 3.34 16.77 -4.67
CA GLY A 310 3.66 15.81 -3.60
C GLY A 310 4.36 16.43 -2.38
N LEU A 311 4.36 15.68 -1.28
CA LEU A 311 5.11 16.03 -0.06
C LEU A 311 6.63 16.09 -0.28
N ARG A 312 7.11 15.38 -1.32
CA ARG A 312 8.52 15.36 -1.75
C ARG A 312 8.64 16.08 -3.10
N ARG A 313 8.38 17.39 -3.10
CA ARG A 313 8.41 18.18 -4.33
C ARG A 313 9.79 18.13 -5.00
N LEU A 314 9.80 17.72 -6.25
CA LEU A 314 10.96 17.79 -7.16
C LEU A 314 11.06 19.13 -7.89
N SER A 315 10.39 20.17 -7.41
CA SER A 315 10.42 21.47 -8.08
C SER A 315 11.80 22.08 -7.98
N ILE A 316 12.53 22.10 -9.09
CA ILE A 316 13.78 22.86 -9.23
C ILE A 316 13.58 24.38 -9.12
N PHE A 317 12.34 24.85 -9.24
CA PHE A 317 11.97 26.27 -9.22
C PHE A 317 11.41 26.75 -7.90
N ASP A 318 11.19 25.84 -6.95
CA ASP A 318 10.59 26.16 -5.66
C ASP A 318 11.53 25.81 -4.52
N SER A 319 12.08 26.85 -3.87
CA SER A 319 12.92 26.71 -2.67
C SER A 319 12.14 26.40 -1.40
N ASN A 320 10.85 26.02 -1.54
CA ASN A 320 9.99 25.72 -0.41
C ASN A 320 10.56 24.59 0.47
N GLU A 321 10.20 24.67 1.73
CA GLU A 321 10.59 23.78 2.81
C GLU A 321 10.39 22.26 2.53
N ARG A 322 9.61 21.89 1.49
CA ARG A 322 9.34 20.48 1.13
C ARG A 322 10.19 19.95 -0.01
N ASN A 323 11.09 20.75 -0.55
CA ASN A 323 11.92 20.35 -1.68
C ASN A 323 13.17 19.59 -1.19
N PHE A 324 13.31 18.33 -1.60
CA PHE A 324 14.43 17.49 -1.16
C PHE A 324 15.79 17.96 -1.70
N LEU A 325 15.84 18.78 -2.76
CA LEU A 325 17.08 19.32 -3.32
C LEU A 325 17.68 20.42 -2.44
N TYR A 326 16.85 21.11 -1.64
CA TYR A 326 17.25 22.27 -0.85
C TYR A 326 17.25 22.00 0.66
N ASN A 327 16.77 20.83 1.09
CA ASN A 327 16.65 20.51 2.50
C ASN A 327 17.58 19.39 2.94
N THR A 328 18.01 19.44 4.20
CA THR A 328 18.82 18.38 4.79
C THR A 328 18.01 17.09 4.95
N ARG A 329 18.71 15.94 4.98
CA ARG A 329 18.11 14.64 5.24
C ARG A 329 17.29 14.62 6.54
N ASN A 330 17.82 15.22 7.60
CA ASN A 330 17.19 15.28 8.91
C ASN A 330 15.85 16.01 8.86
N TYR A 331 15.78 17.13 8.15
CA TYR A 331 14.56 17.88 7.95
C TYR A 331 13.51 17.07 7.17
N LEU A 332 13.94 16.31 6.15
CA LEU A 332 13.04 15.53 5.31
C LEU A 332 12.40 14.33 6.04
N TYR A 333 13.02 13.81 7.09
CA TYR A 333 12.41 12.75 7.91
C TYR A 333 11.10 13.20 8.56
N PHE A 334 10.99 14.48 8.91
CA PHE A 334 9.82 15.05 9.60
C PHE A 334 8.94 15.89 8.67
N ASN A 335 9.05 15.73 7.36
CA ASN A 335 8.32 16.57 6.40
C ASN A 335 6.79 16.55 6.60
N ASN A 336 6.24 15.43 7.08
CA ASN A 336 4.81 15.26 7.40
C ASN A 336 4.46 15.82 8.79
N TYR A 337 5.44 15.89 9.70
CA TYR A 337 5.26 16.24 11.11
C TYR A 337 6.43 17.12 11.59
N LYS A 338 6.60 18.25 10.94
CA LYS A 338 7.71 19.19 11.16
C LYS A 338 7.95 19.57 12.62
N HIS A 339 6.94 19.43 13.42
CA HIS A 339 7.00 19.80 14.81
C HIS A 339 7.68 18.74 15.70
N PHE A 340 8.02 17.56 15.22
CA PHE A 340 8.69 16.54 16.03
C PHE A 340 10.20 16.49 15.88
N ASP A 341 10.77 17.16 14.90
CA ASP A 341 12.20 17.05 14.58
C ASP A 341 13.09 17.38 15.80
N GLN A 342 12.82 18.50 16.45
CA GLN A 342 13.61 18.94 17.58
C GLN A 342 13.45 18.02 18.80
N ASP A 343 12.26 17.46 19.02
CA ASP A 343 11.99 16.56 20.13
C ASP A 343 12.76 15.24 19.98
N TYR A 344 12.80 14.68 18.75
CA TYR A 344 13.62 13.52 18.45
C TYR A 344 15.11 13.78 18.64
N ILE A 345 15.61 14.90 18.13
CA ILE A 345 17.01 15.31 18.28
C ILE A 345 17.37 15.46 19.77
N ASN A 346 16.52 16.12 20.56
CA ASN A 346 16.74 16.33 21.97
C ASN A 346 16.72 15.00 22.75
N ALA A 347 15.77 14.10 22.44
CA ALA A 347 15.69 12.77 23.06
C ALA A 347 16.93 11.92 22.77
N VAL A 348 17.36 11.92 21.51
CA VAL A 348 18.58 11.21 21.09
C VAL A 348 19.82 11.79 21.76
N ASN A 349 20.00 13.13 21.80
CA ASN A 349 21.13 13.76 22.45
C ASN A 349 21.17 13.44 23.96
N PHE A 350 20.01 13.46 24.62
CA PHE A 350 19.92 13.07 26.01
C PHE A 350 20.35 11.59 26.20
N LEU A 351 19.75 10.66 25.45
CA LEU A 351 20.09 9.24 25.54
C LEU A 351 21.56 8.98 25.21
N ALA A 352 22.08 9.62 24.17
CA ALA A 352 23.50 9.50 23.80
C ALA A 352 24.43 9.97 24.94
N SER A 353 24.06 11.01 25.69
CA SER A 353 24.85 11.51 26.85
C SER A 353 24.83 10.54 28.02
N GLN A 354 23.83 9.69 28.15
CA GLN A 354 23.69 8.69 29.21
C GLN A 354 24.40 7.37 28.89
N HIS A 355 24.80 7.13 27.65
CA HIS A 355 25.45 5.90 27.19
C HIS A 355 24.71 4.61 27.58
N PRO A 356 23.38 4.49 27.39
CA PRO A 356 22.62 3.35 27.84
C PRO A 356 23.02 2.07 27.11
N LYS A 357 23.00 0.95 27.77
CA LYS A 357 23.17 -0.38 27.15
C LYS A 357 21.89 -0.87 26.51
N SER A 358 20.74 -0.44 27.04
CA SER A 358 19.42 -0.84 26.51
C SER A 358 18.39 0.28 26.64
N ILE A 359 17.53 0.35 25.64
CA ILE A 359 16.41 1.31 25.56
C ILE A 359 15.14 0.51 25.27
N GLY A 360 14.12 0.66 26.11
CA GLY A 360 12.76 0.21 25.83
C GLY A 360 12.07 1.22 24.94
N LEU A 361 11.49 0.76 23.84
CA LEU A 361 10.77 1.60 22.89
C LEU A 361 9.28 1.31 22.99
N GLU A 362 8.50 2.31 23.44
CA GLU A 362 7.04 2.29 23.43
C GLU A 362 6.54 3.08 22.22
N ILE A 363 6.03 2.37 21.22
CA ILE A 363 5.57 2.93 19.96
C ILE A 363 4.13 2.49 19.67
N TYR A 364 3.47 3.29 18.86
CA TYR A 364 2.14 3.02 18.33
C TYR A 364 2.22 2.70 16.83
N ASP A 365 1.12 2.22 16.23
CA ASP A 365 1.06 1.75 14.84
C ASP A 365 1.65 2.74 13.81
N ASP A 366 1.51 4.06 14.04
CA ASP A 366 1.95 5.12 13.13
C ASP A 366 3.15 5.94 13.66
N SER A 367 3.86 5.45 14.67
CA SER A 367 5.01 6.16 15.24
C SER A 367 6.22 6.16 14.28
N PHE A 368 6.94 7.29 14.25
CA PHE A 368 8.15 7.46 13.42
C PHE A 368 9.38 6.83 14.09
N GLU A 369 9.56 5.55 13.93
CA GLU A 369 10.68 4.82 14.53
C GLU A 369 12.01 5.09 13.80
N TYR A 370 11.98 5.11 12.45
CA TYR A 370 13.21 5.18 11.66
C TYR A 370 14.09 6.42 11.92
N PRO A 371 13.55 7.65 12.06
CA PRO A 371 14.37 8.81 12.38
C PRO A 371 15.15 8.66 13.70
N LEU A 372 14.57 7.98 14.71
CA LEU A 372 15.24 7.70 15.97
C LEU A 372 16.52 6.90 15.73
N TRP A 373 16.44 5.83 14.95
CA TRP A 373 17.58 4.98 14.63
C TRP A 373 18.68 5.72 13.88
N ALA A 374 18.27 6.54 12.89
CA ALA A 374 19.20 7.32 12.09
C ALA A 374 19.98 8.31 12.97
N PHE A 375 19.29 9.04 13.85
CA PHE A 375 19.95 10.00 14.74
C PHE A 375 20.78 9.33 15.83
N MET A 376 20.30 8.22 16.38
CA MET A 376 21.07 7.44 17.34
C MET A 376 22.39 6.93 16.73
N ALA A 377 22.34 6.37 15.53
CA ALA A 377 23.52 5.87 14.82
C ALA A 377 24.55 6.98 14.54
N ASP A 378 24.10 8.20 14.29
CA ASP A 378 24.96 9.37 14.08
C ASP A 378 25.53 9.94 15.39
N SER A 379 24.86 9.64 16.54
CA SER A 379 25.16 10.28 17.84
C SER A 379 25.93 9.38 18.83
N VAL A 380 25.88 8.05 18.66
CA VAL A 380 26.53 7.10 19.57
C VAL A 380 27.57 6.24 18.84
N ARG A 381 28.65 5.88 19.55
CA ARG A 381 29.69 5.02 19.00
C ARG A 381 29.23 3.55 18.90
N GLU A 382 28.44 3.10 19.87
CA GLU A 382 27.82 1.77 19.92
C GLU A 382 26.32 1.91 20.13
N MET A 383 25.53 1.26 19.26
CA MET A 383 24.08 1.28 19.37
C MET A 383 23.60 0.52 20.61
N PRO A 384 22.77 1.12 21.45
CA PRO A 384 22.15 0.41 22.56
C PRO A 384 21.24 -0.71 22.04
N ARG A 385 21.05 -1.74 22.86
CA ARG A 385 20.06 -2.76 22.57
C ARG A 385 18.66 -2.18 22.69
N ILE A 386 17.89 -2.28 21.63
CA ILE A 386 16.53 -1.77 21.58
C ILE A 386 15.55 -2.89 21.85
N LEU A 387 14.59 -2.61 22.72
CA LEU A 387 13.60 -3.56 23.22
C LEU A 387 12.22 -2.97 22.99
N HIS A 388 11.37 -3.62 22.22
CA HIS A 388 9.98 -3.21 22.09
C HIS A 388 9.21 -3.52 23.37
N ILE A 389 8.53 -2.50 23.91
CA ILE A 389 7.72 -2.58 25.12
C ILE A 389 6.26 -2.41 24.70
N THR A 390 5.51 -3.49 24.77
CA THR A 390 4.09 -3.52 24.39
C THR A 390 3.18 -3.71 25.62
N SER A 391 3.75 -4.11 26.76
CA SER A 391 3.02 -4.39 27.98
C SER A 391 3.87 -4.14 29.23
N GLN A 392 3.23 -4.01 30.38
CA GLN A 392 3.92 -3.95 31.67
C GLN A 392 4.79 -5.20 31.90
N LYS A 393 4.30 -6.37 31.48
CA LYS A 393 5.06 -7.62 31.57
C LYS A 393 6.38 -7.56 30.81
N ASP A 394 6.39 -6.95 29.60
CA ASP A 394 7.61 -6.77 28.82
C ASP A 394 8.60 -5.88 29.55
N ARG A 395 8.13 -4.79 30.15
CA ARG A 395 8.94 -3.88 30.96
C ARG A 395 9.60 -4.61 32.13
N ASP A 396 8.81 -5.37 32.89
CA ASP A 396 9.30 -6.10 34.06
C ASP A 396 10.27 -7.23 33.70
N THR A 397 10.08 -7.84 32.54
CA THR A 397 10.91 -8.94 32.04
C THR A 397 12.20 -8.47 31.38
N LEU A 398 12.11 -7.44 30.51
CA LEU A 398 13.22 -6.97 29.68
C LEU A 398 14.10 -5.95 30.38
N LYS A 399 13.57 -5.24 31.38
CA LYS A 399 14.28 -4.28 32.27
C LYS A 399 15.22 -3.33 31.50
N PRO A 400 14.70 -2.52 30.54
CA PRO A 400 15.56 -1.54 29.86
C PRO A 400 16.06 -0.48 30.85
N GLU A 401 17.22 0.12 30.58
CA GLU A 401 17.74 1.23 31.41
C GLU A 401 16.94 2.52 31.24
N PHE A 402 16.46 2.75 30.05
CA PHE A 402 15.56 3.87 29.72
C PHE A 402 14.38 3.38 28.92
N ILE A 403 13.25 4.08 29.04
CA ILE A 403 12.09 3.89 28.17
C ILE A 403 11.89 5.18 27.37
N LEU A 404 11.81 5.04 26.06
CA LEU A 404 11.49 6.09 25.13
C LEU A 404 10.06 5.87 24.62
N ALA A 405 9.15 6.76 24.99
CA ALA A 405 7.80 6.78 24.48
C ALA A 405 7.67 7.83 23.37
N LEU A 406 7.27 7.39 22.18
CA LEU A 406 7.06 8.28 21.05
C LEU A 406 5.64 8.88 21.06
N PRO A 407 5.43 10.06 20.44
CA PRO A 407 4.10 10.67 20.35
C PRO A 407 3.07 9.72 19.78
N GLN A 408 1.85 9.79 20.24
CA GLN A 408 0.68 8.94 19.96
C GLN A 408 0.67 7.58 20.68
N GLY A 409 1.71 7.23 21.42
CA GLY A 409 1.79 6.00 22.20
C GLY A 409 2.06 6.29 23.69
N THR A 410 1.20 7.03 24.37
CA THR A 410 1.30 7.10 25.83
C THR A 410 0.42 6.02 26.44
N PRO A 411 0.99 4.90 26.91
CA PRO A 411 0.26 4.03 27.82
C PRO A 411 0.01 4.80 29.11
N GLU A 412 -1.16 4.65 29.69
CA GLU A 412 -1.53 5.14 31.01
C GLU A 412 -0.78 4.41 32.14
N LEU A 413 0.53 4.19 31.96
CA LEU A 413 1.31 3.43 32.95
C LEU A 413 2.02 4.38 33.91
N PRO A 414 1.94 4.17 35.22
CA PRO A 414 2.62 4.99 36.23
C PRO A 414 4.14 4.79 36.10
N LEU A 415 4.81 5.81 35.62
CA LEU A 415 6.24 5.86 35.46
C LEU A 415 6.86 6.88 36.42
N ALA A 416 8.15 6.67 36.76
CA ALA A 416 8.95 7.68 37.40
C ALA A 416 8.86 9.01 36.62
N LYS A 417 9.05 10.16 37.29
CA LYS A 417 8.93 11.47 36.65
C LYS A 417 9.71 11.51 35.34
N PRO A 418 9.05 11.74 34.19
CA PRO A 418 9.72 11.78 32.90
C PRO A 418 10.64 13.01 32.81
N HIS A 419 11.77 12.88 32.13
CA HIS A 419 12.39 14.03 31.50
C HIS A 419 11.48 14.43 30.33
N ILE A 420 10.57 15.37 30.58
CA ILE A 420 9.63 15.88 29.59
C ILE A 420 10.37 16.90 28.74
N LEU A 421 10.44 16.62 27.45
CA LEU A 421 10.82 17.60 26.46
C LEU A 421 9.53 18.31 26.03
N GLU A 422 9.23 19.42 26.70
CA GLU A 422 7.93 20.11 26.62
C GLU A 422 7.60 20.68 25.25
N ARG A 423 6.33 20.61 24.87
CA ARG A 423 5.74 21.29 23.72
C ARG A 423 4.43 22.01 24.01
N LYS A 424 4.16 23.04 23.18
CA LYS A 424 2.98 23.91 23.30
C LYS A 424 1.62 23.24 23.03
N ASN A 425 1.57 22.03 22.44
CA ASN A 425 0.32 21.38 21.97
C ASN A 425 -0.03 20.04 22.64
N GLY A 426 0.62 19.69 23.79
CA GLY A 426 0.24 18.48 24.53
C GLY A 426 0.76 17.13 23.99
N GLU A 427 1.53 17.13 22.90
CA GLU A 427 2.19 15.94 22.37
C GLU A 427 3.66 15.92 22.76
N TYR A 428 4.18 14.81 23.32
CA TYR A 428 5.52 14.75 23.90
C TYR A 428 6.28 13.50 23.47
N VAL A 429 7.61 13.65 23.25
CA VAL A 429 8.55 12.54 23.35
C VAL A 429 9.00 12.47 24.81
N LYS A 430 8.76 11.35 25.46
CA LYS A 430 9.08 11.15 26.89
C LYS A 430 10.19 10.14 27.04
N VAL A 431 11.22 10.48 27.81
CA VAL A 431 12.30 9.58 28.19
C VAL A 431 12.21 9.33 29.71
N PHE A 432 12.12 8.08 30.09
CA PHE A 432 12.00 7.66 31.47
C PHE A 432 13.24 6.83 31.88
N PRO A 433 13.98 7.24 32.92
CA PRO A 433 14.95 6.33 33.54
C PRO A 433 14.19 5.21 34.29
N VAL A 434 14.60 3.99 34.13
CA VAL A 434 14.07 2.85 34.89
C VAL A 434 14.97 2.67 36.09
N THR A 435 14.58 3.23 37.24
CA THR A 435 15.30 3.00 38.51
C THR A 435 14.73 1.76 39.21
N GLU A 436 15.60 0.98 39.85
CA GLU A 436 15.20 -0.24 40.60
C GLU A 436 14.18 0.06 41.73
N ASP A 437 14.11 1.32 42.21
CA ASP A 437 13.23 1.74 43.30
C ASP A 437 11.75 1.91 42.91
N ALA A 438 11.44 2.02 41.63
CA ALA A 438 10.05 2.15 41.19
C ALA A 438 9.25 0.84 41.32
N ALA A 439 9.93 -0.30 41.41
CA ALA A 439 9.30 -1.63 41.56
C ALA A 439 8.86 -1.91 43.04
N SER A 440 9.29 -1.12 44.01
CA SER A 440 8.98 -1.34 45.43
C SER A 440 7.81 -0.53 45.97
N SER A 441 7.37 0.52 45.29
CA SER A 441 6.29 1.41 45.76
C SER A 441 4.88 0.87 45.59
N ASP A 442 4.66 -0.11 44.69
CA ASP A 442 3.35 -0.69 44.42
C ASP A 442 2.96 -1.84 45.39
N LYS A 443 3.86 -2.30 46.24
CA LYS A 443 3.55 -3.35 47.23
C LYS A 443 2.89 -2.84 48.52
N ASN A 444 2.78 -1.52 48.69
CA ASN A 444 2.23 -0.92 49.91
C ASN A 444 0.87 -0.25 49.72
N GLN A 445 0.18 -0.51 48.61
CA GLN A 445 -1.18 -0.04 48.37
C GLN A 445 -2.12 -1.17 47.94
N GLN A 446 -2.06 -2.29 48.60
CA GLN A 446 -3.13 -3.30 48.65
C GLN A 446 -3.66 -3.47 50.03
#